data_ace4ac0733fc6b7f6b02b69f6dff7994
#
_entry.id   ace4ac0733fc6b7f6b02b69f6dff7994
#
_cell.length_a   1.000
_cell.length_b   1.000
_cell.length_c   1.000
_cell.angle_alpha   90.00
_cell.angle_beta   90.00
_cell.angle_gamma   90.00
#
_symmetry.space_group_name_H-M   'P 1'
#
loop_
_entity.id
_entity.type
_entity.pdbx_description
1 polymer ?
#
loop_
_entity_poly.entity_id
_entity_poly.type
_entity_poly.pdbx_seq_one_letter_code
_entity_poly.pdbx_strand_id
1 'polypeptide(L)'
;PIDLVIDSVGGEYINDYVNIVRPGGRIVVYGASRGAVPSLNLHRIFWKQIQLIGSTMGTAANFADMLTFVSKHHIVPVIDSVIAFEEAPLAFDRMKQSKQFGKIVITCR
;
A
#
# COMPACT_ATOMS: atom_id res chain seq x y z
N PRO A 1 -8.31 -0.60 18.98
CA PRO A 1 -7.71 0.61 18.37
C PRO A 1 -6.45 0.22 17.61
N ILE A 2 -6.21 0.86 16.48
CA ILE A 2 -5.08 0.61 15.59
C ILE A 2 -4.01 1.68 15.84
N ASP A 3 -2.74 1.27 15.96
CA ASP A 3 -1.61 2.16 16.20
C ASP A 3 -1.12 2.84 14.93
N LEU A 4 -1.10 2.08 13.83
CA LEU A 4 -0.54 2.47 12.55
C LEU A 4 -1.40 1.96 11.39
N VAL A 5 -1.70 2.84 10.45
CA VAL A 5 -2.24 2.50 9.12
C VAL A 5 -1.17 2.80 8.09
N ILE A 6 -0.95 1.89 7.16
CA ILE A 6 -0.10 2.08 5.98
C ILE A 6 -0.99 1.91 4.76
N ASP A 7 -1.16 3.00 3.99
CA ASP A 7 -2.13 3.08 2.90
C ASP A 7 -1.48 3.40 1.56
N SER A 8 -1.74 2.54 0.57
CA SER A 8 -1.34 2.72 -0.83
C SER A 8 -2.50 3.11 -1.75
N VAL A 9 -3.72 3.13 -1.22
CA VAL A 9 -4.95 3.22 -1.99
C VAL A 9 -5.54 4.63 -1.98
N GLY A 10 -5.53 5.27 -0.82
CA GLY A 10 -6.10 6.62 -0.64
C GLY A 10 -7.61 6.65 -0.82
N GLY A 11 -8.10 7.78 -1.34
CA GLY A 11 -9.51 8.01 -1.57
C GLY A 11 -10.31 8.20 -0.28
N GLU A 12 -11.58 7.89 -0.32
CA GLU A 12 -12.53 8.15 0.78
C GLU A 12 -12.24 7.37 2.07
N TYR A 13 -11.49 6.28 2.01
CA TYR A 13 -11.15 5.47 3.18
C TYR A 13 -10.30 6.19 4.23
N ILE A 14 -9.67 7.31 3.88
CA ILE A 14 -8.84 8.06 4.84
C ILE A 14 -9.62 8.47 6.09
N ASN A 15 -10.89 8.80 5.95
CA ASN A 15 -11.75 9.17 7.09
C ASN A 15 -12.09 7.95 7.97
N ASP A 16 -12.18 6.76 7.38
CA ASP A 16 -12.37 5.53 8.14
C ASP A 16 -11.11 5.23 8.97
N TYR A 17 -9.93 5.44 8.40
CA TYR A 17 -8.66 5.29 9.13
C TYR A 17 -8.57 6.27 10.31
N VAL A 18 -8.96 7.53 10.10
CA VAL A 18 -9.03 8.55 11.17
C VAL A 18 -9.98 8.10 12.31
N ASN A 19 -11.03 7.36 11.97
CA ASN A 19 -11.98 6.85 12.97
C ASN A 19 -11.40 5.71 13.81
N ILE A 20 -10.72 4.75 13.19
CA ILE A 20 -10.24 3.52 13.83
C ILE A 20 -8.86 3.63 14.49
N VAL A 21 -8.02 4.57 14.02
CA VAL A 21 -6.71 4.83 14.63
C VAL A 21 -6.90 5.39 16.03
N ARG A 22 -6.11 4.89 16.99
CA ARG A 22 -6.12 5.40 18.37
C ARG A 22 -5.62 6.85 18.45
N PRO A 23 -5.93 7.56 19.55
CA PRO A 23 -5.28 8.85 19.83
C PRO A 23 -3.74 8.70 19.84
N GLY A 24 -3.04 9.66 19.22
CA GLY A 24 -1.59 9.64 19.04
C GLY A 24 -1.08 8.62 18.01
N GLY A 25 -1.98 7.94 17.28
CA GLY A 25 -1.61 6.98 16.25
C GLY A 25 -1.17 7.64 14.93
N ARG A 26 -0.79 6.82 13.96
CA ARG A 26 -0.21 7.28 12.69
C ARG A 26 -0.97 6.72 11.50
N ILE A 27 -1.08 7.54 10.46
CA ILE A 27 -1.56 7.13 9.14
C ILE A 27 -0.47 7.54 8.14
N VAL A 28 0.12 6.56 7.47
CA VAL A 28 1.13 6.77 6.43
C VAL A 28 0.50 6.49 5.07
N VAL A 29 0.48 7.49 4.20
CA VAL A 29 -0.06 7.37 2.84
C VAL A 29 1.10 7.43 1.85
N TYR A 30 1.24 6.41 1.00
CA TYR A 30 2.28 6.34 -0.03
C TYR A 30 1.71 6.06 -1.43
N GLY A 31 0.40 6.13 -1.60
CA GLY A 31 -0.28 6.01 -2.87
C GLY A 31 -1.73 6.46 -2.78
N ALA A 32 -2.33 6.76 -3.93
CA ALA A 32 -3.70 7.25 -4.03
C ALA A 32 -4.39 6.72 -5.30
N SER A 33 -4.36 5.42 -5.51
CA SER A 33 -4.92 4.77 -6.71
C SER A 33 -6.44 4.97 -6.84
N ARG A 34 -7.14 5.28 -5.75
CA ARG A 34 -8.56 5.66 -5.74
C ARG A 34 -8.81 7.17 -5.85
N GLY A 35 -7.77 7.94 -6.11
CA GLY A 35 -7.88 9.39 -6.33
C GLY A 35 -7.87 10.20 -5.04
N ALA A 36 -8.26 11.47 -5.18
CA ALA A 36 -8.24 12.44 -4.10
C ALA A 36 -9.34 12.19 -3.07
N VAL A 37 -9.08 12.63 -1.84
CA VAL A 37 -10.09 12.66 -0.78
C VAL A 37 -10.99 13.87 -0.99
N PRO A 38 -12.30 13.72 -1.14
CA PRO A 38 -13.20 14.85 -1.34
C PRO A 38 -13.31 15.75 -0.09
N SER A 39 -13.12 15.17 1.08
CA SER A 39 -13.10 15.89 2.35
C SER A 39 -12.27 15.14 3.39
N LEU A 40 -11.60 15.88 4.28
CA LEU A 40 -10.81 15.33 5.37
C LEU A 40 -11.30 15.89 6.69
N ASN A 41 -11.63 15.01 7.64
CA ASN A 41 -12.10 15.43 8.96
C ASN A 41 -10.94 15.91 9.85
N LEU A 42 -10.53 17.17 9.65
CA LEU A 42 -9.43 17.79 10.42
C LEU A 42 -9.74 17.88 11.91
N HIS A 43 -11.04 18.05 12.27
CA HIS A 43 -11.42 18.12 13.69
C HIS A 43 -11.04 16.83 14.43
N ARG A 44 -11.27 15.67 13.85
CA ARG A 44 -10.88 14.40 14.44
C ARG A 44 -9.36 14.19 14.45
N ILE A 45 -8.67 14.65 13.43
CA ILE A 45 -7.21 14.53 13.35
C ILE A 45 -6.55 15.29 14.50
N PHE A 46 -6.89 16.58 14.70
CA PHE A 46 -6.25 17.33 15.79
C PHE A 46 -6.73 16.86 17.17
N TRP A 47 -8.02 16.54 17.32
CA TRP A 47 -8.56 16.09 18.61
C TRP A 47 -7.90 14.78 19.08
N LYS A 48 -7.68 13.86 18.18
CA LYS A 48 -7.00 12.58 18.46
C LYS A 48 -5.47 12.67 18.36
N GLN A 49 -4.89 13.84 18.02
CA GLN A 49 -3.45 14.03 17.82
C GLN A 49 -2.85 13.02 16.82
N ILE A 50 -3.59 12.70 15.75
CA ILE A 50 -3.16 11.75 14.73
C ILE A 50 -2.06 12.39 13.86
N GLN A 51 -1.01 11.61 13.60
CA GLN A 51 0.01 11.97 12.62
C GLN A 51 -0.40 11.45 11.24
N LEU A 52 -0.66 12.36 10.31
CA LEU A 52 -0.89 12.02 8.90
C LEU A 52 0.40 12.31 8.12
N ILE A 53 1.00 11.26 7.56
CA ILE A 53 2.34 11.30 6.99
C ILE A 53 2.26 10.87 5.52
N GLY A 54 2.76 11.71 4.61
CA GLY A 54 2.99 11.34 3.23
C GLY A 54 4.37 10.72 3.05
N SER A 55 4.47 9.71 2.20
CA SER A 55 5.73 9.10 1.79
C SER A 55 5.68 8.79 0.30
N THR A 56 6.78 8.91 -0.38
CA THR A 56 6.87 8.57 -1.80
C THR A 56 8.29 8.18 -2.17
N MET A 57 8.39 7.21 -3.08
CA MET A 57 9.65 6.78 -3.68
C MET A 57 10.72 6.37 -2.64
N GLY A 58 11.93 6.17 -3.10
CA GLY A 58 13.10 5.91 -2.31
C GLY A 58 14.35 6.23 -3.12
N THR A 59 15.46 6.42 -2.44
CA THR A 59 16.78 6.57 -3.08
C THR A 59 17.32 5.22 -3.54
N ALA A 60 18.35 5.23 -4.38
CA ALA A 60 19.07 4.00 -4.73
C ALA A 60 19.66 3.29 -3.49
N ALA A 61 20.09 4.04 -2.49
CA ALA A 61 20.55 3.49 -1.22
C ALA A 61 19.44 2.78 -0.46
N ASN A 62 18.25 3.40 -0.35
CA ASN A 62 17.09 2.75 0.27
C ASN A 62 16.72 1.44 -0.43
N PHE A 63 16.84 1.38 -1.75
CA PHE A 63 16.58 0.16 -2.50
C PHE A 63 17.60 -0.93 -2.20
N ALA A 64 18.89 -0.60 -2.16
CA ALA A 64 19.96 -1.53 -1.82
C ALA A 64 19.79 -2.08 -0.39
N ASP A 65 19.45 -1.21 0.57
CA ASP A 65 19.19 -1.59 1.95
C ASP A 65 17.97 -2.51 2.06
N MET A 66 16.91 -2.21 1.31
CA MET A 66 15.72 -3.06 1.22
C MET A 66 16.07 -4.46 0.70
N LEU A 67 16.85 -4.57 -0.39
CA LEU A 67 17.26 -5.86 -0.94
C LEU A 67 18.09 -6.65 0.07
N THR A 68 19.02 -5.99 0.76
CA THR A 68 19.83 -6.59 1.82
C THR A 68 18.94 -7.12 2.95
N PHE A 69 17.98 -6.33 3.39
CA PHE A 69 17.03 -6.71 4.44
C PHE A 69 16.16 -7.92 4.02
N VAL A 70 15.57 -7.87 2.82
CA VAL A 70 14.75 -8.95 2.27
C VAL A 70 15.54 -10.25 2.17
N SER A 71 16.79 -10.19 1.66
CA SER A 71 17.67 -11.36 1.54
C SER A 71 18.04 -11.93 2.91
N LYS A 72 18.46 -11.07 3.83
CA LYS A 72 18.87 -11.47 5.19
C LYS A 72 17.76 -12.16 5.98
N HIS A 73 16.53 -11.71 5.80
CA HIS A 73 15.37 -12.22 6.53
C HIS A 73 14.56 -13.25 5.74
N HIS A 74 15.03 -13.65 4.56
CA HIS A 74 14.36 -14.62 3.68
C HIS A 74 12.89 -14.26 3.40
N ILE A 75 12.62 -12.95 3.20
CA ILE A 75 11.27 -12.47 2.93
C ILE A 75 10.89 -12.84 1.50
N VAL A 76 9.83 -13.66 1.36
CA VAL A 76 9.30 -14.05 0.06
C VAL A 76 7.92 -13.44 -0.11
N PRO A 77 7.66 -12.67 -1.18
CA PRO A 77 6.33 -12.15 -1.44
C PRO A 77 5.35 -13.28 -1.75
N VAL A 78 4.09 -13.10 -1.36
CA VAL A 78 3.03 -14.01 -1.76
C VAL A 78 2.81 -13.90 -3.26
N ILE A 79 2.88 -15.02 -3.96
CA ILE A 79 2.61 -15.12 -5.39
C ILE A 79 1.20 -15.69 -5.58
N ASP A 80 0.34 -14.94 -6.23
CA ASP A 80 -1.01 -15.35 -6.58
C ASP A 80 -1.02 -16.26 -7.81
N SER A 81 -0.34 -15.84 -8.86
CA SER A 81 -0.27 -16.56 -10.12
C SER A 81 1.02 -16.25 -10.89
N VAL A 82 1.46 -17.22 -11.68
CA VAL A 82 2.55 -17.06 -12.63
C VAL A 82 1.97 -17.32 -14.02
N ILE A 83 2.09 -16.36 -14.91
CA ILE A 83 1.45 -16.33 -16.24
C ILE A 83 2.55 -16.15 -17.29
N ALA A 84 2.48 -16.89 -18.38
CA ALA A 84 3.40 -16.74 -19.51
C ALA A 84 3.21 -15.38 -20.18
N PHE A 85 4.26 -14.84 -20.78
CA PHE A 85 4.22 -13.53 -21.45
C PHE A 85 3.15 -13.46 -22.54
N GLU A 86 2.95 -14.55 -23.27
CA GLU A 86 1.96 -14.68 -24.33
C GLU A 86 0.53 -14.52 -23.80
N GLU A 87 0.32 -14.80 -22.53
CA GLU A 87 -0.97 -14.71 -21.84
C GLU A 87 -1.06 -13.47 -20.94
N ALA A 88 -0.14 -12.50 -21.07
CA ALA A 88 -0.11 -11.28 -20.25
C ALA A 88 -1.47 -10.55 -20.16
N PRO A 89 -2.33 -10.48 -21.19
CA PRO A 89 -3.66 -9.90 -21.06
C PRO A 89 -4.50 -10.49 -19.93
N LEU A 90 -4.38 -11.80 -19.65
CA LEU A 90 -5.10 -12.46 -18.55
C LEU A 90 -4.63 -11.95 -17.16
N ALA A 91 -3.33 -11.64 -17.04
CA ALA A 91 -2.77 -11.04 -15.84
C ALA A 91 -3.39 -9.66 -15.54
N PHE A 92 -3.52 -8.83 -16.56
CA PHE A 92 -4.14 -7.51 -16.47
C PHE A 92 -5.63 -7.60 -16.14
N ASP A 93 -6.36 -8.53 -16.75
CA ASP A 93 -7.78 -8.73 -16.47
C ASP A 93 -8.00 -9.20 -15.04
N ARG A 94 -7.15 -10.11 -14.55
CA ARG A 94 -7.19 -10.58 -13.15
C ARG A 94 -6.93 -9.42 -12.17
N MET A 95 -5.95 -8.58 -12.46
CA MET A 95 -5.65 -7.40 -11.66
C MET A 95 -6.80 -6.39 -11.65
N LYS A 96 -7.42 -6.14 -12.82
CA LYS A 96 -8.59 -5.28 -12.96
C LYS A 96 -9.78 -5.73 -12.11
N GLN A 97 -9.98 -7.03 -12.00
CA GLN A 97 -11.05 -7.62 -11.21
C GLN A 97 -10.76 -7.62 -9.69
N SER A 98 -9.54 -7.22 -9.28
CA SER A 98 -9.10 -7.22 -7.88
C SER A 98 -9.27 -8.58 -7.18
N LYS A 99 -9.10 -9.68 -7.91
CA LYS A 99 -9.29 -11.05 -7.41
C LYS A 99 -8.00 -11.71 -6.92
N GLN A 100 -6.86 -11.08 -7.17
CA GLN A 100 -5.57 -11.61 -6.77
C GLN A 100 -5.34 -11.44 -5.27
N PHE A 101 -4.64 -12.40 -4.68
CA PHE A 101 -4.06 -12.28 -3.35
C PHE A 101 -2.54 -12.43 -3.44
N GLY A 102 -1.85 -11.32 -3.48
CA GLY A 102 -0.40 -11.24 -3.66
C GLY A 102 0.00 -10.71 -5.03
N LYS A 103 1.13 -11.17 -5.55
CA LYS A 103 1.72 -10.69 -6.81
C LYS A 103 1.34 -11.59 -7.97
N ILE A 104 0.94 -10.99 -9.08
CA ILE A 104 0.85 -11.66 -10.38
C ILE A 104 2.21 -11.51 -11.06
N VAL A 105 2.82 -12.62 -11.40
CA VAL A 105 4.14 -12.67 -12.06
C VAL A 105 3.95 -13.02 -13.53
N ILE A 106 4.59 -12.28 -14.42
CA ILE A 106 4.64 -12.60 -15.84
C ILE A 106 6.06 -13.09 -16.13
N THR A 107 6.18 -14.29 -16.71
CA THR A 107 7.47 -14.87 -17.12
C THR A 107 7.74 -14.54 -18.57
N CYS A 108 8.93 -14.04 -18.87
CA CYS A 108 9.35 -13.71 -20.24
C CYS A 108 10.00 -14.91 -20.98
N ARG A 109 9.89 -16.10 -20.39
CA ARG A 109 10.34 -17.38 -21.00
C ARG A 109 9.61 -18.54 -20.35
#